data_a49a131446473ad49d723fec029dfc64
#
_entry.id   a49a131446473ad49d723fec029dfc64
#
_cell.length_a   1.000
_cell.length_b   1.000
_cell.length_c   1.000
_cell.angle_alpha   90.00
_cell.angle_beta   90.00
_cell.angle_gamma   90.00
#
_symmetry.space_group_name_H-M   'P 1'
#
loop_
_entity.id
_entity.type
_entity.pdbx_description
1 polymer ?
#
loop_
_entity_poly.entity_id
_entity_poly.type
_entity_poly.pdbx_seq_one_letter_code
_entity_poly.pdbx_strand_id
1 'polypeptide(L)'
;ETDDLWASLEYISKKPVRRIMNTWTKQVGYPLVSINIKKNKFQLSQERFLYLKKSDKTLWNIPIAVHSNKKIKYYEMSKKTIETEKFDYINESQVGFYRVRYDDELLKNVISIINKKNALDRLGIENNVYALSRGSYTRLDNFFELLPSYKNEIDYTVFLDISSNLSQIKFFFPDMKEIDSFVINLFSNIYKKIGWDSQKNHKEILLRSVVLTTLGLSNNEKVLEEAKKRFDICIKTKELDPDLKLAVYTMIAYSGNKEQYGQLKNLYIESNLQEEKIRLLTSMGKFRQKEIIIEFLDFILSDNVRYQDVTIAISSVANNYYGLDLTWNFFKENYKEFERRFGHGHSMPNIIKSICSRFSSLEKLGEVKKFFISNNPKNARCAIQQSLEAIKINYNFVKNNEKTLNEWLKTHQNIFK
;
A
#
# COMPACT_ATOMS: atom_id res chain seq x y z
N GLU A 1 -34.15 0.15 -11.80
CA GLU A 1 -33.26 1.01 -10.99
C GLU A 1 -32.65 0.23 -9.80
N THR A 2 -31.69 0.81 -9.08
CA THR A 2 -31.04 0.11 -7.94
C THR A 2 -32.05 -0.23 -6.83
N ASP A 3 -33.06 0.64 -6.61
CA ASP A 3 -34.10 0.40 -5.61
C ASP A 3 -34.97 -0.82 -5.92
N ASP A 4 -35.15 -1.21 -7.19
CA ASP A 4 -35.91 -2.40 -7.59
C ASP A 4 -35.18 -3.69 -7.19
N LEU A 5 -33.84 -3.69 -7.29
CA LEU A 5 -33.01 -4.79 -6.79
C LEU A 5 -33.18 -4.96 -5.27
N TRP A 6 -33.10 -3.86 -4.53
CA TRP A 6 -33.27 -3.91 -3.07
C TRP A 6 -34.68 -4.33 -2.65
N ALA A 7 -35.71 -3.91 -3.39
CA ALA A 7 -37.08 -4.34 -3.18
C ALA A 7 -37.26 -5.85 -3.39
N SER A 8 -36.68 -6.39 -4.45
CA SER A 8 -36.74 -7.82 -4.76
C SER A 8 -36.02 -8.67 -3.69
N LEU A 9 -34.81 -8.24 -3.26
CA LEU A 9 -34.09 -8.91 -2.18
C LEU A 9 -34.81 -8.81 -0.83
N GLU A 10 -35.46 -7.67 -0.53
CA GLU A 10 -36.28 -7.48 0.66
C GLU A 10 -37.49 -8.41 0.65
N TYR A 11 -38.17 -8.52 -0.49
CA TYR A 11 -39.32 -9.42 -0.65
C TYR A 11 -38.97 -10.88 -0.38
N ILE A 12 -37.86 -11.35 -0.94
CA ILE A 12 -37.43 -12.76 -0.80
C ILE A 12 -36.85 -13.03 0.60
N SER A 13 -35.99 -12.16 1.11
CA SER A 13 -35.28 -12.38 2.37
C SER A 13 -36.11 -12.08 3.61
N LYS A 14 -37.22 -11.35 3.46
CA LYS A 14 -38.04 -10.79 4.57
C LYS A 14 -37.25 -9.94 5.55
N LYS A 15 -36.08 -9.39 5.12
CA LYS A 15 -35.23 -8.50 5.89
C LYS A 15 -35.34 -7.07 5.35
N PRO A 16 -35.09 -6.02 6.14
CA PRO A 16 -35.27 -4.63 5.72
C PRO A 16 -34.10 -4.16 4.81
N VAL A 17 -33.94 -4.82 3.64
CA VAL A 17 -32.79 -4.62 2.74
C VAL A 17 -32.74 -3.20 2.21
N ARG A 18 -33.87 -2.62 1.79
CA ARG A 18 -33.91 -1.22 1.31
C ARG A 18 -33.44 -0.23 2.37
N ARG A 19 -33.91 -0.37 3.62
CA ARG A 19 -33.50 0.48 4.74
C ARG A 19 -31.97 0.39 4.98
N ILE A 20 -31.43 -0.80 4.97
CA ILE A 20 -29.98 -1.04 5.12
C ILE A 20 -29.24 -0.39 3.95
N MET A 21 -29.56 -0.78 2.73
CA MET A 21 -28.82 -0.38 1.54
C MET A 21 -28.90 1.11 1.23
N ASN A 22 -29.97 1.79 1.57
CA ASN A 22 -30.07 3.24 1.44
C ASN A 22 -28.98 3.98 2.23
N THR A 23 -28.53 3.46 3.38
CA THR A 23 -27.42 4.07 4.12
C THR A 23 -26.07 3.83 3.48
N TRP A 24 -25.94 2.85 2.59
CA TRP A 24 -24.70 2.52 1.89
C TRP A 24 -24.59 3.19 0.50
N THR A 25 -25.71 3.33 -0.19
CA THR A 25 -25.73 3.85 -1.56
C THR A 25 -25.97 5.37 -1.63
N LYS A 26 -26.60 5.97 -0.62
CA LYS A 26 -26.92 7.41 -0.58
C LYS A 26 -25.97 8.24 0.29
N GLN A 27 -24.93 7.63 0.86
CA GLN A 27 -23.92 8.29 1.67
C GLN A 27 -22.52 8.00 1.14
N VAL A 28 -21.61 8.97 1.27
CA VAL A 28 -20.22 8.84 0.82
C VAL A 28 -19.35 8.25 1.95
N GLY A 29 -18.49 7.31 1.61
CA GLY A 29 -17.56 6.68 2.54
C GLY A 29 -18.11 5.39 3.15
N TYR A 30 -17.52 4.96 4.25
CA TYR A 30 -17.87 3.73 4.96
C TYR A 30 -17.50 3.84 6.45
N PRO A 31 -18.11 3.00 7.32
CA PRO A 31 -17.91 3.11 8.76
C PRO A 31 -16.61 2.46 9.26
N LEU A 32 -16.12 3.01 10.36
CA LEU A 32 -15.23 2.38 11.32
C LEU A 32 -16.07 1.88 12.49
N VAL A 33 -15.99 0.60 12.78
CA VAL A 33 -16.58 -0.02 13.97
C VAL A 33 -15.49 -0.20 15.01
N SER A 34 -15.60 0.50 16.14
CA SER A 34 -14.67 0.39 17.26
C SER A 34 -15.28 -0.49 18.35
N ILE A 35 -14.48 -1.37 18.93
CA ILE A 35 -14.87 -2.31 19.97
C ILE A 35 -14.11 -1.97 21.23
N ASN A 36 -14.82 -1.73 22.31
CA ASN A 36 -14.24 -1.46 23.62
C ASN A 36 -14.83 -2.43 24.66
N ILE A 37 -14.01 -2.81 25.63
CA ILE A 37 -14.47 -3.61 26.78
C ILE A 37 -15.25 -2.72 27.74
N LYS A 38 -16.45 -3.14 28.11
CA LYS A 38 -17.30 -2.45 29.09
C LYS A 38 -17.86 -3.45 30.10
N LYS A 39 -17.18 -3.58 31.23
CA LYS A 39 -17.53 -4.61 32.24
C LYS A 39 -17.51 -6.02 31.59
N ASN A 40 -18.63 -6.73 31.61
CA ASN A 40 -18.76 -8.07 31.04
C ASN A 40 -19.30 -8.10 29.60
N LYS A 41 -19.41 -6.95 28.94
CA LYS A 41 -19.92 -6.80 27.57
C LYS A 41 -18.93 -6.08 26.68
N PHE A 42 -19.16 -6.14 25.38
CA PHE A 42 -18.52 -5.25 24.43
C PHE A 42 -19.46 -4.10 24.04
N GLN A 43 -18.90 -2.90 24.00
CA GLN A 43 -19.55 -1.74 23.39
C GLN A 43 -18.95 -1.52 22.01
N LEU A 44 -19.80 -1.64 20.98
CA LEU A 44 -19.46 -1.29 19.62
C LEU A 44 -19.90 0.15 19.36
N SER A 45 -19.03 0.94 18.73
CA SER A 45 -19.35 2.29 18.28
C SER A 45 -19.02 2.44 16.81
N GLN A 46 -19.81 3.21 16.06
CA GLN A 46 -19.52 3.52 14.66
C GLN A 46 -19.24 5.01 14.46
N GLU A 47 -18.34 5.29 13.57
CA GLU A 47 -18.08 6.60 12.98
C GLU A 47 -17.66 6.45 11.51
N ARG A 48 -17.77 7.51 10.72
CA ARG A 48 -17.24 7.49 9.37
C ARG A 48 -15.72 7.37 9.41
N PHE A 49 -15.15 6.42 8.68
CA PHE A 49 -13.70 6.30 8.54
C PHE A 49 -13.15 7.41 7.63
N LEU A 50 -12.23 8.20 8.16
CA LEU A 50 -11.55 9.29 7.45
C LEU A 50 -10.07 9.33 7.84
N TYR A 51 -9.16 9.39 6.88
CA TYR A 51 -7.73 9.56 7.17
C TYR A 51 -7.42 10.93 7.82
N LEU A 52 -8.16 11.97 7.47
CA LEU A 52 -8.14 13.24 8.19
C LEU A 52 -9.44 13.33 9.01
N LYS A 53 -9.29 13.15 10.32
CA LYS A 53 -10.44 13.18 11.23
C LYS A 53 -11.20 14.51 11.11
N LYS A 54 -12.47 14.41 10.91
CA LYS A 54 -13.42 15.53 10.88
C LYS A 54 -14.67 15.10 11.64
N SER A 55 -15.29 16.05 12.34
CA SER A 55 -16.61 15.79 12.94
C SER A 55 -17.61 15.41 11.87
N ASP A 56 -18.19 14.23 11.99
CA ASP A 56 -19.16 13.67 11.05
C ASP A 56 -20.27 12.97 11.83
N LYS A 57 -21.53 13.20 11.44
CA LYS A 57 -22.70 12.59 12.06
C LYS A 57 -23.30 11.45 11.25
N THR A 58 -22.62 11.07 10.17
CA THR A 58 -23.06 9.99 9.27
C THR A 58 -23.07 8.66 10.01
N LEU A 59 -24.18 7.95 9.93
CA LEU A 59 -24.35 6.62 10.50
C LEU A 59 -24.85 5.66 9.41
N TRP A 60 -24.45 4.41 9.52
CA TRP A 60 -24.87 3.32 8.65
C TRP A 60 -25.74 2.32 9.42
N ASN A 61 -26.61 1.64 8.72
CA ASN A 61 -27.23 0.41 9.21
C ASN A 61 -26.28 -0.74 8.88
N ILE A 62 -25.48 -1.17 9.86
CA ILE A 62 -24.42 -2.17 9.66
C ILE A 62 -24.93 -3.53 10.16
N PRO A 63 -25.08 -4.53 9.28
CA PRO A 63 -25.20 -5.92 9.71
C PRO A 63 -23.87 -6.37 10.31
N ILE A 64 -23.85 -6.62 11.60
CA ILE A 64 -22.66 -7.07 12.33
C ILE A 64 -22.76 -8.58 12.54
N ALA A 65 -21.80 -9.33 12.00
CA ALA A 65 -21.63 -10.74 12.30
C ALA A 65 -20.45 -10.93 13.25
N VAL A 66 -20.67 -11.53 14.40
CA VAL A 66 -19.64 -11.85 15.38
C VAL A 66 -19.54 -13.34 15.60
N HIS A 67 -18.33 -13.82 15.81
CA HIS A 67 -18.05 -15.21 16.12
C HIS A 67 -17.90 -15.39 17.63
N SER A 68 -18.70 -16.28 18.23
CA SER A 68 -18.67 -16.59 19.66
C SER A 68 -18.90 -18.08 19.88
N ASN A 69 -17.97 -18.76 20.55
CA ASN A 69 -18.10 -20.20 20.87
C ASN A 69 -18.46 -21.07 19.65
N LYS A 70 -17.77 -20.88 18.54
CA LYS A 70 -18.00 -21.59 17.24
C LYS A 70 -19.37 -21.32 16.60
N LYS A 71 -20.10 -20.31 17.03
CA LYS A 71 -21.40 -19.90 16.46
C LYS A 71 -21.31 -18.45 15.98
N ILE A 72 -22.01 -18.16 14.88
CA ILE A 72 -22.14 -16.79 14.38
C ILE A 72 -23.41 -16.18 15.00
N LYS A 73 -23.25 -15.01 15.63
CA LYS A 73 -24.36 -14.18 16.09
C LYS A 73 -24.44 -12.93 15.24
N TYR A 74 -25.65 -12.49 14.94
CA TYR A 74 -25.91 -11.30 14.14
C TYR A 74 -26.52 -10.19 14.99
N TYR A 75 -26.02 -8.97 14.79
CA TYR A 75 -26.54 -7.75 15.38
C TYR A 75 -26.81 -6.74 14.26
N GLU A 76 -27.79 -5.88 14.45
CA GLU A 76 -28.00 -4.70 13.59
C GLU A 76 -27.53 -3.45 14.33
N MET A 77 -26.55 -2.74 13.75
CA MET A 77 -26.06 -1.49 14.30
C MET A 77 -26.57 -0.32 13.50
N SER A 78 -27.72 0.25 13.90
CA SER A 78 -28.33 1.44 13.29
C SER A 78 -28.11 2.72 14.12
N LYS A 79 -27.57 2.58 15.33
CA LYS A 79 -27.26 3.70 16.25
C LYS A 79 -25.75 3.90 16.35
N LYS A 80 -25.34 5.05 16.89
CA LYS A 80 -23.91 5.36 17.12
C LYS A 80 -23.22 4.30 17.99
N THR A 81 -23.93 3.71 18.95
CA THR A 81 -23.40 2.67 19.84
C THR A 81 -24.42 1.57 20.08
N ILE A 82 -23.92 0.34 20.20
CA ILE A 82 -24.68 -0.82 20.68
C ILE A 82 -23.85 -1.58 21.71
N GLU A 83 -24.51 -2.34 22.58
CA GLU A 83 -23.86 -3.31 23.48
C GLU A 83 -24.13 -4.73 22.97
N THR A 84 -23.12 -5.58 23.09
CA THR A 84 -23.20 -7.00 22.72
C THR A 84 -22.63 -7.86 23.85
N GLU A 85 -22.92 -9.15 23.80
CA GLU A 85 -22.12 -10.13 24.57
C GLU A 85 -20.68 -10.16 24.08
N LYS A 86 -19.77 -10.69 24.86
CA LYS A 86 -18.38 -10.94 24.42
C LYS A 86 -18.36 -11.94 23.28
N PHE A 87 -17.45 -11.73 22.35
CA PHE A 87 -17.23 -12.58 21.17
C PHE A 87 -15.73 -12.70 20.88
N ASP A 88 -15.36 -13.70 20.10
CA ASP A 88 -13.96 -13.98 19.80
C ASP A 88 -13.44 -13.11 18.64
N TYR A 89 -14.31 -12.87 17.65
CA TYR A 89 -13.95 -12.18 16.41
C TYR A 89 -15.15 -11.55 15.72
N ILE A 90 -14.93 -10.50 14.92
CA ILE A 90 -15.95 -9.77 14.17
C ILE A 90 -15.57 -9.71 12.68
N ASN A 91 -16.56 -9.66 11.80
CA ASN A 91 -16.41 -9.54 10.35
C ASN A 91 -15.68 -10.73 9.71
N GLU A 92 -16.07 -11.94 10.10
CA GLU A 92 -15.50 -13.17 9.55
C GLU A 92 -15.58 -13.19 8.01
N SER A 93 -14.50 -13.64 7.38
CA SER A 93 -14.33 -13.65 5.91
C SER A 93 -14.51 -12.28 5.24
N GLN A 94 -14.39 -11.21 6.02
CA GLN A 94 -14.48 -9.81 5.55
C GLN A 94 -15.76 -9.50 4.74
N VAL A 95 -16.87 -10.11 5.11
CA VAL A 95 -18.15 -9.95 4.38
C VAL A 95 -18.74 -8.54 4.55
N GLY A 96 -18.54 -7.92 5.72
CA GLY A 96 -19.01 -6.56 5.98
C GLY A 96 -18.06 -5.49 5.45
N PHE A 97 -18.59 -4.49 4.75
CA PHE A 97 -17.81 -3.38 4.21
C PHE A 97 -17.58 -2.27 5.26
N TYR A 98 -16.82 -2.59 6.30
CA TYR A 98 -16.42 -1.65 7.37
C TYR A 98 -15.04 -2.01 7.90
N ARG A 99 -14.33 -1.00 8.46
CA ARG A 99 -13.10 -1.24 9.21
C ARG A 99 -13.41 -1.57 10.67
N VAL A 100 -12.50 -2.34 11.27
CA VAL A 100 -12.60 -2.73 12.68
C VAL A 100 -11.44 -2.18 13.46
N ARG A 101 -11.72 -1.50 14.59
CA ARG A 101 -10.73 -1.10 15.58
C ARG A 101 -10.98 -1.86 16.87
N TYR A 102 -10.02 -2.67 17.25
CA TYR A 102 -9.95 -3.29 18.57
C TYR A 102 -9.23 -2.35 19.54
N ASP A 103 -9.60 -2.35 20.82
CA ASP A 103 -8.72 -1.82 21.84
C ASP A 103 -7.46 -2.69 22.00
N ASP A 104 -6.46 -2.22 22.75
CA ASP A 104 -5.13 -2.89 22.81
C ASP A 104 -5.21 -4.30 23.42
N GLU A 105 -6.11 -4.54 24.38
CA GLU A 105 -6.30 -5.87 24.97
C GLU A 105 -6.95 -6.84 23.97
N LEU A 106 -8.00 -6.40 23.29
CA LEU A 106 -8.68 -7.20 22.27
C LEU A 106 -7.77 -7.45 21.06
N LEU A 107 -6.94 -6.49 20.67
CA LEU A 107 -6.00 -6.69 19.59
C LEU A 107 -5.00 -7.81 19.92
N LYS A 108 -4.47 -7.86 21.14
CA LYS A 108 -3.61 -8.96 21.58
C LYS A 108 -4.31 -10.33 21.51
N ASN A 109 -5.59 -10.37 21.87
CA ASN A 109 -6.38 -11.60 21.76
C ASN A 109 -6.55 -12.01 20.28
N VAL A 110 -6.85 -11.06 19.38
CA VAL A 110 -6.97 -11.32 17.95
C VAL A 110 -5.64 -11.82 17.37
N ILE A 111 -4.50 -11.21 17.74
CA ILE A 111 -3.16 -11.64 17.34
C ILE A 111 -2.92 -13.10 17.76
N SER A 112 -3.32 -13.50 18.97
CA SER A 112 -3.11 -14.86 19.47
C SER A 112 -3.84 -15.95 18.68
N ILE A 113 -4.92 -15.62 17.99
CA ILE A 113 -5.75 -16.55 17.22
C ILE A 113 -5.59 -16.43 15.70
N ILE A 114 -4.79 -15.48 15.22
CA ILE A 114 -4.73 -15.10 13.80
C ILE A 114 -4.33 -16.28 12.91
N ASN A 115 -3.40 -17.13 13.36
CA ASN A 115 -2.94 -18.31 12.63
C ASN A 115 -4.04 -19.37 12.42
N LYS A 116 -5.16 -19.26 13.14
CA LYS A 116 -6.34 -20.14 12.99
C LYS A 116 -7.39 -19.56 12.03
N LYS A 117 -7.17 -18.34 11.53
CA LYS A 117 -8.08 -17.64 10.62
C LYS A 117 -7.78 -17.97 9.16
N ASN A 118 -8.79 -17.84 8.30
CA ASN A 118 -8.59 -17.94 6.86
C ASN A 118 -7.77 -16.75 6.31
N ALA A 119 -7.30 -16.84 5.07
CA ALA A 119 -6.45 -15.82 4.47
C ALA A 119 -7.14 -14.44 4.36
N LEU A 120 -8.47 -14.40 4.09
CA LEU A 120 -9.22 -13.15 4.01
C LEU A 120 -9.28 -12.45 5.37
N ASP A 121 -9.46 -13.19 6.45
CA ASP A 121 -9.48 -12.62 7.80
C ASP A 121 -8.10 -12.09 8.19
N ARG A 122 -7.03 -12.85 7.88
CA ARG A 122 -5.66 -12.41 8.13
C ARG A 122 -5.34 -11.14 7.37
N LEU A 123 -5.69 -11.08 6.07
CA LEU A 123 -5.57 -9.87 5.26
C LEU A 123 -6.36 -8.70 5.85
N GLY A 124 -7.62 -8.92 6.24
CA GLY A 124 -8.48 -7.87 6.75
C GLY A 124 -8.02 -7.31 8.10
N ILE A 125 -7.46 -8.15 8.99
CA ILE A 125 -6.89 -7.71 10.27
C ILE A 125 -5.67 -6.82 10.02
N GLU A 126 -4.74 -7.28 9.20
CA GLU A 126 -3.52 -6.56 8.86
C GLU A 126 -3.84 -5.20 8.21
N ASN A 127 -4.67 -5.21 7.16
CA ASN A 127 -5.08 -4.02 6.44
C ASN A 127 -5.83 -3.01 7.34
N ASN A 128 -6.67 -3.48 8.27
CA ASN A 128 -7.33 -2.62 9.24
C ASN A 128 -6.32 -1.94 10.17
N VAL A 129 -5.40 -2.70 10.78
CA VAL A 129 -4.41 -2.14 11.72
C VAL A 129 -3.54 -1.10 11.02
N TYR A 130 -3.07 -1.38 9.80
CA TYR A 130 -2.29 -0.41 9.03
C TYR A 130 -3.10 0.84 8.66
N ALA A 131 -4.31 0.69 8.11
CA ALA A 131 -5.15 1.83 7.74
C ALA A 131 -5.53 2.70 8.94
N LEU A 132 -5.75 2.10 10.11
CA LEU A 132 -6.01 2.83 11.34
C LEU A 132 -4.80 3.63 11.82
N SER A 133 -3.60 3.11 11.69
CA SER A 133 -2.38 3.86 12.00
C SER A 133 -2.15 5.01 11.01
N ARG A 134 -2.44 4.79 9.72
CA ARG A 134 -2.42 5.85 8.69
C ARG A 134 -3.41 6.99 8.98
N GLY A 135 -4.58 6.66 9.54
CA GLY A 135 -5.61 7.62 9.95
C GLY A 135 -5.43 8.18 11.37
N SER A 136 -4.33 7.83 12.06
CA SER A 136 -4.08 8.21 13.46
C SER A 136 -5.20 7.79 14.43
N TYR A 137 -5.86 6.67 14.17
CA TYR A 137 -6.80 6.02 15.10
C TYR A 137 -6.07 5.12 16.09
N THR A 138 -4.95 4.54 15.68
CA THR A 138 -4.02 3.72 16.46
C THR A 138 -2.58 4.16 16.17
N ARG A 139 -1.63 3.66 16.94
CA ARG A 139 -0.20 3.88 16.71
C ARG A 139 0.33 2.88 15.69
N LEU A 140 1.39 3.24 14.98
CA LEU A 140 2.00 2.37 13.98
C LEU A 140 2.74 1.18 14.59
N ASP A 141 3.22 1.29 15.84
CA ASP A 141 3.83 0.17 16.55
C ASP A 141 2.86 -1.01 16.76
N ASN A 142 1.55 -0.78 16.88
CA ASN A 142 0.55 -1.86 16.86
C ASN A 142 0.62 -2.72 15.59
N PHE A 143 0.97 -2.10 14.46
CA PHE A 143 1.18 -2.82 13.21
C PHE A 143 2.44 -3.70 13.28
N PHE A 144 3.53 -3.18 13.83
CA PHE A 144 4.76 -3.95 14.03
C PHE A 144 4.62 -5.04 15.10
N GLU A 145 3.78 -4.85 16.12
CA GLU A 145 3.42 -5.91 17.10
C GLU A 145 2.61 -7.05 16.45
N LEU A 146 1.77 -6.72 15.48
CA LEU A 146 0.96 -7.69 14.75
C LEU A 146 1.80 -8.55 13.79
N LEU A 147 2.73 -7.95 13.03
CA LEU A 147 3.42 -8.59 11.92
C LEU A 147 4.19 -9.88 12.27
N PRO A 148 4.82 -10.06 13.44
CA PRO A 148 5.47 -11.34 13.80
C PRO A 148 4.53 -12.56 13.77
N SER A 149 3.23 -12.35 13.94
CA SER A 149 2.23 -13.43 13.83
C SER A 149 2.07 -13.95 12.38
N TYR A 150 2.56 -13.22 11.38
CA TYR A 150 2.58 -13.62 9.96
C TYR A 150 3.88 -14.32 9.54
N LYS A 151 4.80 -14.62 10.45
CA LYS A 151 6.09 -15.26 10.12
C LYS A 151 5.94 -16.59 9.37
N ASN A 152 4.83 -17.29 9.55
CA ASN A 152 4.51 -18.55 8.87
C ASN A 152 3.40 -18.39 7.81
N GLU A 153 3.13 -17.20 7.37
CA GLU A 153 2.17 -16.93 6.29
C GLU A 153 2.65 -17.56 4.97
N ILE A 154 1.71 -17.95 4.13
CA ILE A 154 1.98 -18.54 2.81
C ILE A 154 1.05 -18.00 1.72
N ASP A 155 0.05 -17.21 2.08
CA ASP A 155 -0.87 -16.66 1.09
C ASP A 155 -0.28 -15.46 0.37
N TYR A 156 -0.33 -15.48 -0.95
CA TYR A 156 0.18 -14.41 -1.82
C TYR A 156 -0.45 -13.05 -1.51
N THR A 157 -1.78 -13.01 -1.35
CA THR A 157 -2.50 -11.73 -1.19
C THR A 157 -2.16 -11.05 0.13
N VAL A 158 -2.00 -11.86 1.20
CA VAL A 158 -1.58 -11.36 2.51
C VAL A 158 -0.16 -10.79 2.45
N PHE A 159 0.79 -11.53 1.85
CA PHE A 159 2.17 -11.02 1.70
C PHE A 159 2.27 -9.81 0.78
N LEU A 160 1.47 -9.73 -0.26
CA LEU A 160 1.44 -8.57 -1.15
C LEU A 160 1.02 -7.31 -0.40
N ASP A 161 -0.01 -7.39 0.44
CA ASP A 161 -0.49 -6.25 1.24
C ASP A 161 0.56 -5.85 2.29
N ILE A 162 1.09 -6.81 3.05
CA ILE A 162 2.19 -6.57 4.01
C ILE A 162 3.40 -5.91 3.33
N SER A 163 3.84 -6.43 2.18
CA SER A 163 4.97 -5.88 1.43
C SER A 163 4.71 -4.45 0.97
N SER A 164 3.50 -4.18 0.48
CA SER A 164 3.08 -2.85 0.05
C SER A 164 3.08 -1.86 1.22
N ASN A 165 2.54 -2.26 2.37
CA ASN A 165 2.46 -1.44 3.56
C ASN A 165 3.86 -1.16 4.15
N LEU A 166 4.72 -2.17 4.23
CA LEU A 166 6.12 -2.02 4.66
C LEU A 166 6.93 -1.13 3.71
N SER A 167 6.72 -1.24 2.39
CA SER A 167 7.34 -0.36 1.39
C SER A 167 6.93 1.11 1.59
N GLN A 168 5.65 1.37 1.89
CA GLN A 168 5.19 2.73 2.20
C GLN A 168 5.79 3.25 3.51
N ILE A 169 5.91 2.41 4.54
CA ILE A 169 6.55 2.78 5.80
C ILE A 169 8.01 3.15 5.56
N LYS A 170 8.76 2.31 4.84
CA LYS A 170 10.16 2.60 4.48
C LYS A 170 10.32 3.90 3.69
N PHE A 171 9.37 4.21 2.81
CA PHE A 171 9.37 5.47 2.06
C PHE A 171 9.23 6.70 2.98
N PHE A 172 8.39 6.61 4.02
CA PHE A 172 8.18 7.72 4.96
C PHE A 172 9.20 7.78 6.11
N PHE A 173 9.88 6.68 6.39
CA PHE A 173 10.91 6.56 7.44
C PHE A 173 12.22 5.99 6.89
N PRO A 174 12.86 6.68 5.92
CA PRO A 174 14.01 6.13 5.17
C PRO A 174 15.25 5.91 6.02
N ASP A 175 15.39 6.62 7.13
CA ASP A 175 16.54 6.55 8.03
C ASP A 175 16.45 5.43 9.08
N MET A 176 15.28 4.78 9.20
CA MET A 176 15.06 3.67 10.13
C MET A 176 15.51 2.33 9.52
N LYS A 177 16.82 2.08 9.54
CA LYS A 177 17.43 0.85 8.97
C LYS A 177 16.99 -0.44 9.66
N GLU A 178 16.54 -0.36 10.89
CA GLU A 178 15.99 -1.46 11.66
C GLU A 178 14.77 -2.11 10.97
N ILE A 179 14.03 -1.33 10.18
CA ILE A 179 12.90 -1.84 9.38
C ILE A 179 13.39 -2.89 8.39
N ASP A 180 14.57 -2.73 7.78
CA ASP A 180 15.14 -3.71 6.87
C ASP A 180 15.40 -5.05 7.57
N SER A 181 16.01 -5.02 8.75
CA SER A 181 16.27 -6.22 9.55
C SER A 181 14.97 -6.92 9.97
N PHE A 182 13.97 -6.13 10.36
CA PHE A 182 12.64 -6.66 10.67
C PHE A 182 12.00 -7.38 9.48
N VAL A 183 12.02 -6.75 8.29
CA VAL A 183 11.48 -7.34 7.06
C VAL A 183 12.22 -8.62 6.70
N ILE A 184 13.54 -8.63 6.76
CA ILE A 184 14.36 -9.82 6.47
C ILE A 184 13.97 -10.98 7.40
N ASN A 185 13.81 -10.71 8.69
CA ASN A 185 13.38 -11.74 9.65
C ASN A 185 11.95 -12.23 9.36
N LEU A 186 11.00 -11.32 9.14
CA LEU A 186 9.59 -11.65 8.86
C LEU A 186 9.45 -12.56 7.64
N PHE A 187 10.22 -12.28 6.56
CA PHE A 187 10.14 -13.00 5.30
C PHE A 187 11.07 -14.24 5.25
N SER A 188 11.86 -14.50 6.30
CA SER A 188 12.87 -15.56 6.29
C SER A 188 12.32 -16.95 6.05
N ASN A 189 11.18 -17.30 6.67
CA ASN A 189 10.58 -18.62 6.56
C ASN A 189 10.02 -18.88 5.17
N ILE A 190 9.29 -17.91 4.61
CA ILE A 190 8.75 -18.04 3.27
C ILE A 190 9.85 -18.04 2.21
N TYR A 191 10.91 -17.26 2.38
CA TYR A 191 12.06 -17.28 1.50
C TYR A 191 12.77 -18.64 1.48
N LYS A 192 12.97 -19.27 2.65
CA LYS A 192 13.52 -20.63 2.75
C LYS A 192 12.67 -21.66 2.00
N LYS A 193 11.35 -21.48 1.99
CA LYS A 193 10.41 -22.39 1.35
C LYS A 193 10.35 -22.22 -0.17
N ILE A 194 10.33 -20.97 -0.65
CA ILE A 194 10.09 -20.67 -2.07
C ILE A 194 11.42 -20.49 -2.82
N GLY A 195 12.38 -19.75 -2.23
CA GLY A 195 13.68 -19.47 -2.84
C GLY A 195 13.60 -18.86 -4.22
N TRP A 196 14.57 -19.24 -5.07
CA TRP A 196 14.73 -18.78 -6.45
C TRP A 196 14.23 -19.79 -7.48
N ASP A 197 13.93 -21.01 -7.08
CA ASP A 197 13.57 -22.08 -7.99
C ASP A 197 12.18 -21.92 -8.57
N SER A 198 11.96 -22.52 -9.74
CA SER A 198 10.67 -22.47 -10.41
C SER A 198 9.59 -23.13 -9.56
N GLN A 199 8.45 -22.46 -9.45
CA GLN A 199 7.29 -22.92 -8.71
C GLN A 199 6.26 -23.51 -9.67
N LYS A 200 5.51 -24.53 -9.22
CA LYS A 200 4.49 -25.20 -10.04
C LYS A 200 3.12 -24.52 -9.94
N ASN A 201 2.84 -23.87 -8.83
CA ASN A 201 1.56 -23.23 -8.56
C ASN A 201 1.63 -21.75 -8.90
N HIS A 202 0.66 -21.24 -9.64
CA HIS A 202 0.59 -19.84 -10.07
C HIS A 202 0.67 -18.84 -8.88
N LYS A 203 0.01 -19.12 -7.75
CA LYS A 203 0.09 -18.28 -6.56
C LYS A 203 1.50 -18.25 -5.96
N GLU A 204 2.20 -19.37 -5.98
CA GLU A 204 3.59 -19.47 -5.50
C GLU A 204 4.56 -18.74 -6.43
N ILE A 205 4.31 -18.75 -7.75
CA ILE A 205 5.08 -17.95 -8.73
C ILE A 205 4.96 -16.46 -8.40
N LEU A 206 3.74 -15.95 -8.21
CA LEU A 206 3.50 -14.56 -7.86
C LEU A 206 4.11 -14.21 -6.49
N LEU A 207 3.95 -15.10 -5.50
CA LEU A 207 4.49 -14.93 -4.17
C LEU A 207 6.02 -14.88 -4.18
N ARG A 208 6.69 -15.71 -5.00
CA ARG A 208 8.14 -15.71 -5.20
C ARG A 208 8.65 -14.31 -5.60
N SER A 209 8.03 -13.70 -6.60
CA SER A 209 8.41 -12.37 -7.06
C SER A 209 8.25 -11.31 -5.95
N VAL A 210 7.16 -11.35 -5.19
CA VAL A 210 6.91 -10.43 -4.05
C VAL A 210 7.97 -10.62 -2.96
N VAL A 211 8.23 -11.86 -2.55
CA VAL A 211 9.18 -12.18 -1.47
C VAL A 211 10.59 -11.74 -1.84
N LEU A 212 11.06 -12.10 -3.04
CA LEU A 212 12.40 -11.75 -3.50
C LEU A 212 12.58 -10.23 -3.63
N THR A 213 11.61 -9.54 -4.23
CA THR A 213 11.66 -8.08 -4.36
C THR A 213 11.69 -7.41 -2.99
N THR A 214 10.84 -7.84 -2.06
CA THR A 214 10.77 -7.25 -0.71
C THR A 214 12.06 -7.43 0.05
N LEU A 215 12.67 -8.62 -0.01
CA LEU A 215 13.96 -8.90 0.62
C LEU A 215 15.11 -8.11 -0.03
N GLY A 216 15.15 -8.05 -1.36
CA GLY A 216 16.17 -7.28 -2.07
C GLY A 216 16.09 -5.78 -1.77
N LEU A 217 14.88 -5.20 -1.79
CA LEU A 217 14.65 -3.80 -1.40
C LEU A 217 14.84 -3.55 0.11
N SER A 218 15.02 -4.59 0.91
CA SER A 218 15.42 -4.51 2.32
C SER A 218 16.89 -4.87 2.54
N ASN A 219 17.73 -4.73 1.52
CA ASN A 219 19.17 -4.92 1.58
C ASN A 219 19.60 -6.34 2.02
N ASN A 220 18.82 -7.38 1.68
CA ASN A 220 19.26 -8.76 1.90
C ASN A 220 20.39 -9.10 0.90
N GLU A 221 21.61 -9.16 1.40
CA GLU A 221 22.83 -9.34 0.55
C GLU A 221 22.76 -10.60 -0.31
N LYS A 222 22.36 -11.75 0.26
CA LYS A 222 22.27 -13.02 -0.48
C LYS A 222 21.27 -12.94 -1.64
N VAL A 223 20.16 -12.26 -1.42
CA VAL A 223 19.13 -12.08 -2.46
C VAL A 223 19.63 -11.14 -3.55
N LEU A 224 20.32 -10.05 -3.18
CA LEU A 224 20.90 -9.10 -4.14
C LEU A 224 22.05 -9.72 -4.95
N GLU A 225 22.91 -10.52 -4.33
CA GLU A 225 23.99 -11.24 -5.02
C GLU A 225 23.45 -12.22 -6.07
N GLU A 226 22.42 -12.99 -5.71
CA GLU A 226 21.80 -13.93 -6.66
C GLU A 226 21.05 -13.20 -7.78
N ALA A 227 20.37 -12.09 -7.48
CA ALA A 227 19.76 -11.25 -8.51
C ALA A 227 20.80 -10.73 -9.51
N LYS A 228 21.99 -10.30 -9.01
CA LYS A 228 23.09 -9.85 -9.86
C LYS A 228 23.62 -10.97 -10.76
N LYS A 229 23.87 -12.16 -10.23
CA LYS A 229 24.32 -13.31 -11.02
C LYS A 229 23.35 -13.63 -12.17
N ARG A 230 22.04 -13.66 -11.86
CA ARG A 230 20.99 -13.92 -12.86
C ARG A 230 20.92 -12.81 -13.91
N PHE A 231 21.09 -11.57 -13.51
CA PHE A 231 21.12 -10.44 -14.42
C PHE A 231 22.35 -10.49 -15.33
N ASP A 232 23.55 -10.79 -14.80
CA ASP A 232 24.79 -10.91 -15.58
C ASP A 232 24.69 -12.05 -16.63
N ILE A 233 24.01 -13.13 -16.31
CA ILE A 233 23.66 -14.19 -17.27
C ILE A 233 22.69 -13.65 -18.32
N CYS A 234 21.62 -12.96 -17.90
CA CYS A 234 20.62 -12.39 -18.80
C CYS A 234 21.24 -11.41 -19.82
N ILE A 235 22.19 -10.58 -19.41
CA ILE A 235 22.88 -9.66 -20.34
C ILE A 235 23.61 -10.43 -21.43
N LYS A 236 24.24 -11.59 -21.11
CA LYS A 236 24.99 -12.40 -22.04
C LYS A 236 24.13 -13.28 -22.95
N THR A 237 23.12 -13.91 -22.38
CA THR A 237 22.29 -14.94 -23.04
C THR A 237 20.94 -14.44 -23.54
N LYS A 238 20.51 -13.29 -23.06
CA LYS A 238 19.15 -12.75 -23.23
C LYS A 238 18.05 -13.62 -22.56
N GLU A 239 18.44 -14.59 -21.74
CA GLU A 239 17.54 -15.51 -21.05
C GLU A 239 17.40 -15.14 -19.58
N LEU A 240 16.18 -14.98 -19.12
CA LEU A 240 15.81 -14.84 -17.72
C LEU A 240 14.36 -15.31 -17.56
N ASP A 241 14.10 -16.07 -16.50
CA ASP A 241 12.74 -16.52 -16.15
C ASP A 241 11.76 -15.32 -16.19
N PRO A 242 10.73 -15.36 -17.07
CA PRO A 242 9.80 -14.25 -17.24
C PRO A 242 9.15 -13.79 -15.93
N ASP A 243 8.90 -14.71 -14.99
CA ASP A 243 8.28 -14.44 -13.71
C ASP A 243 9.23 -13.77 -12.71
N LEU A 244 10.54 -13.79 -12.97
CA LEU A 244 11.56 -13.15 -12.17
C LEU A 244 12.07 -11.82 -12.75
N LYS A 245 11.77 -11.52 -14.01
CA LYS A 245 12.31 -10.33 -14.70
C LYS A 245 12.08 -9.04 -13.90
N LEU A 246 10.84 -8.78 -13.50
CA LEU A 246 10.52 -7.56 -12.75
C LEU A 246 11.29 -7.49 -11.42
N ALA A 247 11.35 -8.61 -10.69
CA ALA A 247 12.05 -8.68 -9.40
C ALA A 247 13.56 -8.44 -9.58
N VAL A 248 14.19 -9.14 -10.53
CA VAL A 248 15.62 -9.00 -10.81
C VAL A 248 15.95 -7.59 -11.28
N TYR A 249 15.26 -7.05 -12.28
CA TYR A 249 15.51 -5.69 -12.78
C TYR A 249 15.32 -4.62 -11.68
N THR A 250 14.30 -4.78 -10.84
CA THR A 250 14.04 -3.89 -9.70
C THR A 250 15.20 -3.91 -8.69
N MET A 251 15.70 -5.09 -8.34
CA MET A 251 16.85 -5.24 -7.43
C MET A 251 18.14 -4.71 -8.03
N ILE A 252 18.38 -4.94 -9.33
CA ILE A 252 19.53 -4.40 -10.07
C ILE A 252 19.49 -2.86 -10.09
N ALA A 253 18.33 -2.26 -10.36
CA ALA A 253 18.20 -0.81 -10.31
C ALA A 253 18.41 -0.26 -8.88
N TYR A 254 17.87 -0.94 -7.87
CA TYR A 254 17.99 -0.50 -6.48
C TYR A 254 19.42 -0.52 -5.94
N SER A 255 20.20 -1.57 -6.27
CA SER A 255 21.57 -1.76 -5.77
C SER A 255 22.67 -1.38 -6.77
N GLY A 256 22.32 -1.16 -8.04
CA GLY A 256 23.24 -0.94 -9.14
C GLY A 256 23.76 0.49 -9.27
N ASN A 257 24.58 0.70 -10.29
CA ASN A 257 25.23 1.95 -10.63
C ASN A 257 24.96 2.35 -12.09
N LYS A 258 25.74 3.27 -12.62
CA LYS A 258 25.62 3.78 -14.00
C LYS A 258 25.74 2.71 -15.08
N GLU A 259 26.56 1.68 -14.86
CA GLU A 259 26.72 0.55 -15.79
C GLU A 259 25.40 -0.23 -15.89
N GLN A 260 24.83 -0.64 -14.75
CA GLN A 260 23.55 -1.37 -14.73
C GLN A 260 22.40 -0.53 -15.28
N TYR A 261 22.42 0.79 -15.08
CA TYR A 261 21.45 1.68 -15.72
C TYR A 261 21.56 1.62 -17.24
N GLY A 262 22.78 1.72 -17.78
CA GLY A 262 23.03 1.59 -19.23
C GLY A 262 22.55 0.26 -19.78
N GLN A 263 22.82 -0.83 -19.06
CA GLN A 263 22.37 -2.19 -19.43
C GLN A 263 20.84 -2.31 -19.48
N LEU A 264 20.14 -1.82 -18.45
CA LEU A 264 18.65 -1.82 -18.41
C LEU A 264 18.06 -0.93 -19.51
N LYS A 265 18.65 0.24 -19.76
CA LYS A 265 18.24 1.15 -20.83
C LYS A 265 18.43 0.52 -22.22
N ASN A 266 19.52 -0.20 -22.45
CA ASN A 266 19.76 -0.92 -23.69
C ASN A 266 18.72 -2.05 -23.88
N LEU A 267 18.43 -2.84 -22.83
CA LEU A 267 17.38 -3.84 -22.88
C LEU A 267 16.02 -3.22 -23.24
N TYR A 268 15.71 -2.02 -22.73
CA TYR A 268 14.49 -1.30 -23.07
C TYR A 268 14.46 -0.92 -24.55
N ILE A 269 15.55 -0.37 -25.10
CA ILE A 269 15.65 0.07 -26.50
C ILE A 269 15.54 -1.14 -27.44
N GLU A 270 16.23 -2.24 -27.13
CA GLU A 270 16.25 -3.45 -27.93
C GLU A 270 14.93 -4.25 -27.89
N SER A 271 14.14 -4.09 -26.85
CA SER A 271 12.92 -4.88 -26.67
C SER A 271 11.82 -4.45 -27.65
N ASN A 272 11.17 -5.44 -28.26
CA ASN A 272 9.95 -5.25 -29.07
C ASN A 272 8.67 -5.56 -28.28
N LEU A 273 8.80 -6.13 -27.06
CA LEU A 273 7.67 -6.49 -26.20
C LEU A 273 7.31 -5.34 -25.27
N GLN A 274 6.07 -4.85 -25.40
CA GLN A 274 5.60 -3.73 -24.60
C GLN A 274 5.60 -4.02 -23.09
N GLU A 275 5.25 -5.22 -22.71
CA GLU A 275 5.26 -5.64 -21.31
C GLU A 275 6.68 -5.58 -20.71
N GLU A 276 7.68 -5.99 -21.47
CA GLU A 276 9.08 -5.89 -21.08
C GLU A 276 9.53 -4.43 -20.93
N LYS A 277 9.14 -3.56 -21.87
CA LYS A 277 9.40 -2.12 -21.77
C LYS A 277 8.83 -1.52 -20.49
N ILE A 278 7.59 -1.88 -20.12
CA ILE A 278 6.95 -1.40 -18.89
C ILE A 278 7.69 -1.91 -17.65
N ARG A 279 8.11 -3.20 -17.63
CA ARG A 279 8.93 -3.75 -16.54
C ARG A 279 10.22 -2.96 -16.34
N LEU A 280 10.93 -2.68 -17.44
CA LEU A 280 12.20 -1.96 -17.42
C LEU A 280 12.02 -0.49 -16.96
N LEU A 281 11.02 0.23 -17.47
CA LEU A 281 10.71 1.59 -17.03
C LEU A 281 10.37 1.62 -15.53
N THR A 282 9.56 0.67 -15.06
CA THR A 282 9.19 0.57 -13.65
C THR A 282 10.41 0.30 -12.78
N SER A 283 11.31 -0.56 -13.24
CA SER A 283 12.52 -0.94 -12.50
C SER A 283 13.55 0.19 -12.47
N MET A 284 13.81 0.86 -13.61
CA MET A 284 14.77 1.98 -13.68
C MET A 284 14.41 3.13 -12.73
N GLY A 285 13.14 3.32 -12.37
CA GLY A 285 12.76 4.29 -11.34
C GLY A 285 13.25 3.98 -9.92
N LYS A 286 13.93 2.84 -9.70
CA LYS A 286 14.45 2.44 -8.38
C LYS A 286 15.92 2.81 -8.14
N PHE A 287 16.62 3.36 -9.13
CA PHE A 287 17.96 3.89 -8.90
C PHE A 287 17.97 4.97 -7.82
N ARG A 288 19.07 5.04 -7.04
CA ARG A 288 19.18 5.94 -5.88
C ARG A 288 20.13 7.12 -6.12
N GLN A 289 20.98 7.02 -7.16
CA GLN A 289 21.95 8.05 -7.50
C GLN A 289 21.29 9.19 -8.26
N LYS A 290 21.51 10.41 -7.79
CA LYS A 290 20.89 11.64 -8.33
C LYS A 290 21.11 11.79 -9.82
N GLU A 291 22.33 11.56 -10.31
CA GLU A 291 22.72 11.70 -11.71
C GLU A 291 21.98 10.72 -12.62
N ILE A 292 21.79 9.47 -12.13
CA ILE A 292 21.05 8.44 -12.88
C ILE A 292 19.57 8.78 -12.92
N ILE A 293 19.01 9.26 -11.81
CA ILE A 293 17.59 9.64 -11.73
C ILE A 293 17.30 10.80 -12.70
N ILE A 294 18.17 11.82 -12.74
CA ILE A 294 18.01 12.95 -13.67
C ILE A 294 18.06 12.47 -15.12
N GLU A 295 19.07 11.69 -15.48
CA GLU A 295 19.16 11.13 -16.83
C GLU A 295 17.96 10.27 -17.22
N PHE A 296 17.42 9.50 -16.25
CA PHE A 296 16.23 8.71 -16.50
C PHE A 296 14.98 9.59 -16.70
N LEU A 297 14.85 10.69 -15.95
CA LEU A 297 13.76 11.65 -16.14
C LEU A 297 13.82 12.30 -17.53
N ASP A 298 15.01 12.68 -17.99
CA ASP A 298 15.20 13.18 -19.36
C ASP A 298 14.84 12.12 -20.41
N PHE A 299 15.26 10.87 -20.18
CA PHE A 299 14.92 9.75 -21.05
C PHE A 299 13.40 9.50 -21.12
N ILE A 300 12.69 9.65 -20.01
CA ILE A 300 11.22 9.48 -19.95
C ILE A 300 10.50 10.47 -20.87
N LEU A 301 10.98 11.71 -21.00
CA LEU A 301 10.38 12.71 -21.86
C LEU A 301 10.86 12.66 -23.33
N SER A 302 11.87 11.82 -23.64
CA SER A 302 12.35 11.64 -25.01
C SER A 302 11.36 10.86 -25.89
N ASP A 303 11.59 10.88 -27.21
CA ASP A 303 10.79 10.13 -28.18
C ASP A 303 10.94 8.60 -28.06
N ASN A 304 11.92 8.12 -27.26
CA ASN A 304 12.12 6.70 -27.03
C ASN A 304 11.01 6.09 -26.13
N VAL A 305 10.34 6.92 -25.31
CA VAL A 305 9.28 6.47 -24.40
C VAL A 305 7.93 6.87 -24.94
N ARG A 306 7.06 5.89 -25.15
CA ARG A 306 5.72 6.14 -25.67
C ARG A 306 4.92 7.03 -24.71
N TYR A 307 4.14 7.93 -25.27
CA TYR A 307 3.27 8.86 -24.54
C TYR A 307 2.52 8.24 -23.36
N GLN A 308 1.88 7.10 -23.57
CA GLN A 308 1.09 6.41 -22.53
C GLN A 308 1.93 5.82 -21.41
N ASP A 309 3.22 5.54 -21.65
CA ASP A 309 4.11 4.89 -20.67
C ASP A 309 4.82 5.92 -19.78
N VAL A 310 4.85 7.20 -20.18
CA VAL A 310 5.43 8.30 -19.39
C VAL A 310 4.84 8.36 -17.99
N THR A 311 3.52 8.20 -17.84
CA THR A 311 2.86 8.23 -16.53
C THR A 311 3.36 7.12 -15.62
N ILE A 312 3.59 5.91 -16.14
CA ILE A 312 4.12 4.77 -15.39
C ILE A 312 5.56 5.05 -14.95
N ALA A 313 6.39 5.53 -15.88
CA ALA A 313 7.80 5.83 -15.61
C ALA A 313 7.96 6.95 -14.57
N ILE A 314 7.25 8.06 -14.70
CA ILE A 314 7.22 9.16 -13.72
C ILE A 314 6.76 8.64 -12.35
N SER A 315 5.69 7.83 -12.31
CA SER A 315 5.19 7.24 -11.08
C SER A 315 6.24 6.36 -10.41
N SER A 316 7.04 5.61 -11.18
CA SER A 316 8.07 4.74 -10.62
C SER A 316 9.18 5.52 -9.93
N VAL A 317 9.60 6.66 -10.50
CA VAL A 317 10.59 7.57 -9.91
C VAL A 317 10.01 8.30 -8.69
N ALA A 318 8.78 8.80 -8.76
CA ALA A 318 8.11 9.47 -7.65
C ALA A 318 7.83 8.53 -6.46
N ASN A 319 7.72 7.22 -6.69
CA ASN A 319 7.60 6.18 -5.66
C ASN A 319 8.98 5.73 -5.09
N ASN A 320 10.05 6.41 -5.44
CA ASN A 320 11.38 6.26 -4.88
C ASN A 320 11.69 7.49 -4.03
N TYR A 321 12.03 7.26 -2.74
CA TYR A 321 12.36 8.36 -1.82
C TYR A 321 13.41 9.31 -2.40
N TYR A 322 14.48 8.77 -2.99
CA TYR A 322 15.57 9.55 -3.59
C TYR A 322 15.15 10.28 -4.89
N GLY A 323 14.09 9.81 -5.52
CA GLY A 323 13.59 10.36 -6.79
C GLY A 323 12.48 11.40 -6.65
N LEU A 324 11.78 11.44 -5.51
CA LEU A 324 10.55 12.24 -5.38
C LEU A 324 10.79 13.74 -5.61
N ASP A 325 11.74 14.33 -4.89
CA ASP A 325 12.06 15.77 -5.02
C ASP A 325 12.65 16.11 -6.40
N LEU A 326 13.47 15.22 -6.95
CA LEU A 326 14.02 15.36 -8.31
C LEU A 326 12.90 15.34 -9.35
N THR A 327 11.94 14.43 -9.23
CA THR A 327 10.78 14.34 -10.12
C THR A 327 9.91 15.60 -10.02
N TRP A 328 9.69 16.13 -8.82
CA TRP A 328 8.93 17.35 -8.62
C TRP A 328 9.61 18.57 -9.26
N ASN A 329 10.92 18.72 -9.07
CA ASN A 329 11.68 19.82 -9.71
C ASN A 329 11.67 19.69 -11.21
N PHE A 330 11.92 18.49 -11.74
CA PHE A 330 11.85 18.20 -13.17
C PHE A 330 10.45 18.51 -13.76
N PHE A 331 9.39 18.14 -13.07
CA PHE A 331 8.02 18.45 -13.47
C PHE A 331 7.77 19.97 -13.53
N LYS A 332 8.24 20.75 -12.53
CA LYS A 332 8.10 22.19 -12.50
C LYS A 332 8.86 22.87 -13.65
N GLU A 333 10.10 22.46 -13.88
CA GLU A 333 10.98 22.99 -14.94
C GLU A 333 10.42 22.70 -16.32
N ASN A 334 9.81 21.54 -16.51
CA ASN A 334 9.25 21.10 -17.79
C ASN A 334 7.71 21.24 -17.87
N TYR A 335 7.10 22.04 -16.98
CA TYR A 335 5.63 22.09 -16.87
C TYR A 335 4.91 22.38 -18.18
N LYS A 336 5.42 23.30 -19.00
CA LYS A 336 4.83 23.64 -20.31
C LYS A 336 4.80 22.44 -21.26
N GLU A 337 5.85 21.62 -21.25
CA GLU A 337 5.93 20.42 -22.07
C GLU A 337 4.96 19.33 -21.55
N PHE A 338 4.86 19.17 -20.23
CA PHE A 338 3.85 18.31 -19.64
C PHE A 338 2.43 18.78 -19.97
N GLU A 339 2.16 20.07 -19.91
CA GLU A 339 0.85 20.64 -20.26
C GLU A 339 0.55 20.45 -21.75
N ARG A 340 1.51 20.70 -22.62
CA ARG A 340 1.38 20.50 -24.08
C ARG A 340 1.09 19.04 -24.41
N ARG A 341 1.83 18.08 -23.81
CA ARG A 341 1.71 16.65 -24.12
C ARG A 341 0.53 16.01 -23.40
N PHE A 342 0.30 16.33 -22.13
CA PHE A 342 -0.61 15.62 -21.24
C PHE A 342 -1.79 16.46 -20.71
N GLY A 343 -1.90 17.71 -21.11
CA GLY A 343 -2.93 18.65 -20.64
C GLY A 343 -4.37 18.25 -20.97
N HIS A 344 -4.55 17.27 -21.85
CA HIS A 344 -5.86 16.72 -22.20
C HIS A 344 -6.01 15.29 -21.66
N GLY A 345 -7.21 14.91 -21.21
CA GLY A 345 -7.50 13.57 -20.71
C GLY A 345 -7.03 13.32 -19.26
N HIS A 346 -6.65 12.07 -18.94
CA HIS A 346 -6.38 11.61 -17.59
C HIS A 346 -4.89 11.55 -17.22
N SER A 347 -3.98 11.74 -18.17
CA SER A 347 -2.53 11.57 -17.91
C SER A 347 -1.99 12.63 -16.95
N MET A 348 -2.30 13.92 -17.19
CA MET A 348 -1.86 15.01 -16.32
C MET A 348 -2.35 14.88 -14.86
N PRO A 349 -3.65 14.61 -14.60
CA PRO A 349 -4.13 14.29 -13.27
C PRO A 349 -3.37 13.15 -12.59
N ASN A 350 -3.05 12.08 -13.33
CA ASN A 350 -2.33 10.92 -12.79
C ASN A 350 -0.86 11.26 -12.49
N ILE A 351 -0.17 12.01 -13.34
CA ILE A 351 1.20 12.48 -13.11
C ILE A 351 1.23 13.34 -11.84
N ILE A 352 0.35 14.33 -11.72
CA ILE A 352 0.26 15.20 -10.54
C ILE A 352 0.03 14.39 -9.26
N LYS A 353 -0.92 13.46 -9.27
CA LYS A 353 -1.17 12.59 -8.12
C LYS A 353 0.04 11.73 -7.76
N SER A 354 0.69 11.13 -8.76
CA SER A 354 1.84 10.26 -8.52
C SER A 354 3.00 10.99 -7.84
N ILE A 355 3.25 12.24 -8.22
CA ILE A 355 4.30 13.07 -7.65
C ILE A 355 3.83 13.65 -6.31
N CYS A 356 2.77 14.46 -6.34
CA CYS A 356 2.43 15.33 -5.22
C CYS A 356 1.87 14.58 -4.01
N SER A 357 1.16 13.45 -4.22
CA SER A 357 0.55 12.70 -3.11
C SER A 357 1.57 11.95 -2.22
N ARG A 358 2.86 11.98 -2.57
CA ARG A 358 3.91 11.31 -1.80
C ARG A 358 4.60 12.21 -0.78
N PHE A 359 4.49 13.50 -0.89
CA PHE A 359 5.08 14.42 0.09
C PHE A 359 4.46 14.26 1.48
N SER A 360 5.27 14.57 2.51
CA SER A 360 4.87 14.41 3.92
C SER A 360 5.27 15.60 4.81
N SER A 361 5.51 16.79 4.22
CA SER A 361 5.84 18.00 4.98
C SER A 361 4.88 19.15 4.68
N LEU A 362 4.70 20.06 5.68
CA LEU A 362 3.89 21.27 5.49
C LEU A 362 4.55 22.27 4.53
N GLU A 363 5.86 22.26 4.42
CA GLU A 363 6.62 23.03 3.46
C GLU A 363 6.23 22.63 2.03
N LYS A 364 6.29 21.33 1.73
CA LYS A 364 5.87 20.79 0.42
C LYS A 364 4.39 21.02 0.14
N LEU A 365 3.53 20.96 1.16
CA LEU A 365 2.13 21.33 1.02
C LEU A 365 1.99 22.78 0.52
N GLY A 366 2.75 23.71 1.10
CA GLY A 366 2.77 25.13 0.71
C GLY A 366 3.31 25.31 -0.71
N GLU A 367 4.42 24.64 -1.03
CA GLU A 367 5.07 24.69 -2.35
C GLU A 367 4.13 24.20 -3.46
N VAL A 368 3.54 23.02 -3.30
CA VAL A 368 2.59 22.42 -4.25
C VAL A 368 1.37 23.32 -4.45
N LYS A 369 0.80 23.84 -3.33
CA LYS A 369 -0.34 24.74 -3.40
C LYS A 369 0.00 26.03 -4.17
N LYS A 370 1.14 26.65 -3.88
CA LYS A 370 1.60 27.88 -4.56
C LYS A 370 1.81 27.64 -6.05
N PHE A 371 2.46 26.54 -6.42
CA PHE A 371 2.71 26.19 -7.82
C PHE A 371 1.42 26.06 -8.62
N PHE A 372 0.40 25.36 -8.11
CA PHE A 372 -0.86 25.18 -8.83
C PHE A 372 -1.85 26.36 -8.74
N ILE A 373 -1.59 27.36 -7.90
CA ILE A 373 -2.28 28.65 -8.00
C ILE A 373 -1.82 29.39 -9.27
N SER A 374 -0.53 29.34 -9.57
CA SER A 374 0.04 29.99 -10.78
C SER A 374 -0.17 29.15 -12.05
N ASN A 375 -0.18 27.81 -11.91
CA ASN A 375 -0.30 26.87 -13.02
C ASN A 375 -1.58 26.04 -12.78
N ASN A 376 -2.73 26.51 -13.24
CA ASN A 376 -4.03 25.92 -12.93
C ASN A 376 -4.55 25.00 -14.05
N PRO A 377 -4.11 23.72 -14.13
CA PRO A 377 -4.58 22.79 -15.15
C PRO A 377 -6.05 22.44 -14.91
N LYS A 378 -6.91 22.86 -15.86
CA LYS A 378 -8.38 22.76 -15.71
C LYS A 378 -8.87 21.34 -15.44
N ASN A 379 -8.25 20.34 -16.07
CA ASN A 379 -8.62 18.92 -15.96
C ASN A 379 -8.04 18.22 -14.70
N ALA A 380 -7.16 18.88 -13.94
CA ALA A 380 -6.47 18.25 -12.80
C ALA A 380 -6.87 18.82 -11.42
N ARG A 381 -7.88 19.69 -11.34
CA ARG A 381 -8.29 20.32 -10.06
C ARG A 381 -8.59 19.30 -8.95
N CYS A 382 -9.32 18.24 -9.26
CA CYS A 382 -9.62 17.17 -8.30
C CYS A 382 -8.34 16.46 -7.85
N ALA A 383 -7.45 16.14 -8.79
CA ALA A 383 -6.16 15.49 -8.49
C ALA A 383 -5.28 16.35 -7.59
N ILE A 384 -5.24 17.66 -7.82
CA ILE A 384 -4.50 18.62 -6.97
C ILE A 384 -5.10 18.64 -5.56
N GLN A 385 -6.41 18.75 -5.41
CA GLN A 385 -7.06 18.72 -4.10
C GLN A 385 -6.79 17.43 -3.34
N GLN A 386 -6.91 16.28 -4.02
CA GLN A 386 -6.58 14.98 -3.45
C GLN A 386 -5.11 14.86 -3.04
N SER A 387 -4.20 15.43 -3.83
CA SER A 387 -2.77 15.45 -3.51
C SER A 387 -2.48 16.31 -2.26
N LEU A 388 -3.08 17.50 -2.17
CA LEU A 388 -2.94 18.36 -0.98
C LEU A 388 -3.50 17.69 0.29
N GLU A 389 -4.58 16.92 0.16
CA GLU A 389 -5.13 16.12 1.26
C GLU A 389 -4.18 14.98 1.63
N ALA A 390 -3.64 14.26 0.63
CA ALA A 390 -2.68 13.18 0.85
C ALA A 390 -1.41 13.66 1.57
N ILE A 391 -0.88 14.84 1.22
CA ILE A 391 0.29 15.43 1.91
C ILE A 391 -0.02 15.64 3.40
N LYS A 392 -1.22 16.15 3.74
CA LYS A 392 -1.62 16.33 5.15
C LYS A 392 -1.74 15.00 5.88
N ILE A 393 -2.30 13.98 5.24
CA ILE A 393 -2.40 12.62 5.79
C ILE A 393 -1.00 12.09 6.08
N ASN A 394 -0.09 12.19 5.12
CA ASN A 394 1.28 11.72 5.25
C ASN A 394 2.04 12.48 6.35
N TYR A 395 1.91 13.81 6.39
CA TYR A 395 2.51 14.63 7.45
C TYR A 395 2.05 14.18 8.84
N ASN A 396 0.75 14.00 9.03
CA ASN A 396 0.21 13.54 10.31
C ASN A 396 0.71 12.12 10.64
N PHE A 397 0.77 11.24 9.64
CA PHE A 397 1.27 9.88 9.82
C PHE A 397 2.73 9.86 10.29
N VAL A 398 3.61 10.61 9.64
CA VAL A 398 5.03 10.72 10.05
C VAL A 398 5.12 11.34 11.43
N LYS A 399 4.56 12.52 11.63
CA LYS A 399 4.62 13.27 12.89
C LYS A 399 4.16 12.45 14.10
N ASN A 400 3.07 11.69 13.94
CA ASN A 400 2.47 10.96 15.05
C ASN A 400 3.15 9.63 15.36
N ASN A 401 3.97 9.10 14.43
CA ASN A 401 4.51 7.75 14.57
C ASN A 401 6.06 7.70 14.62
N GLU A 402 6.77 8.72 14.16
CA GLU A 402 8.24 8.70 14.04
C GLU A 402 8.93 8.33 15.36
N LYS A 403 8.60 9.04 16.44
CA LYS A 403 9.21 8.79 17.75
C LYS A 403 8.86 7.41 18.29
N THR A 404 7.58 7.04 18.29
CA THR A 404 7.12 5.79 18.89
C THR A 404 7.59 4.57 18.10
N LEU A 405 7.64 4.66 16.77
CA LEU A 405 8.19 3.59 15.94
C LEU A 405 9.69 3.41 16.18
N ASN A 406 10.45 4.50 16.25
CA ASN A 406 11.89 4.43 16.53
C ASN A 406 12.19 3.81 17.90
N GLU A 407 11.42 4.19 18.94
CA GLU A 407 11.52 3.59 20.27
C GLU A 407 11.16 2.10 20.24
N TRP A 408 10.09 1.73 19.55
CA TRP A 408 9.67 0.33 19.40
C TRP A 408 10.75 -0.52 18.70
N LEU A 409 11.26 -0.06 17.57
CA LEU A 409 12.31 -0.76 16.80
C LEU A 409 13.57 -0.98 17.65
N LYS A 410 14.00 0.01 18.43
CA LYS A 410 15.17 -0.11 19.32
C LYS A 410 14.97 -1.10 20.46
N THR A 411 13.79 -1.12 21.05
CA THR A 411 13.50 -2.01 22.20
C THR A 411 13.24 -3.45 21.79
N HIS A 412 12.86 -3.70 20.54
CA HIS A 412 12.49 -5.03 20.03
C HIS A 412 13.52 -5.65 19.08
N GLN A 413 14.78 -5.18 19.12
CA GLN A 413 15.86 -5.72 18.25
C GLN A 413 16.07 -7.23 18.36
N ASN A 414 15.69 -7.84 19.48
CA ASN A 414 15.77 -9.30 19.66
C ASN A 414 14.79 -10.07 18.74
N ILE A 415 13.71 -9.42 18.26
CA ILE A 415 12.77 -10.02 17.31
C ILE A 415 13.40 -10.12 15.91
N PHE A 416 14.48 -9.36 15.65
CA PHE A 416 15.12 -9.23 14.33
C PHE A 416 16.36 -10.12 14.18
N LYS A 417 16.79 -10.75 15.26
CA LYS A 417 17.85 -11.76 15.26
C LYS A 417 17.23 -13.16 15.14
#